data_6e60c0bc8427677e4d1bce4f952478b1
#
_entry.id   6e60c0bc8427677e4d1bce4f952478b1
#
_cell.length_a   1.000
_cell.length_b   1.000
_cell.length_c   1.000
_cell.angle_alpha   90.00
_cell.angle_beta   90.00
_cell.angle_gamma   90.00
#
_symmetry.space_group_name_H-M   'P 1'
#
loop_
_entity.id
_entity.type
_entity.pdbx_description
1 polymer ?
#
loop_
_entity_poly.entity_id
_entity_poly.type
_entity_poly.pdbx_seq_one_letter_code
_entity_poly.pdbx_strand_id
1 'polypeptide(L)'
;NPLVYCILHMNGKKFIASSSYEVTLHQKTNKHDCFTIKVPSDAIDDFKDYVMAKSRQLIGNEITINYHQYGRIRQTFFGIIDKVQDRRDGSGYGDIVLKGKSPAMLLDSGKKCRSFDNKTLEEIINEVCSKQPPEAKVKVTPLANNNIPKRIAFTVQYQESDYKFIQRLAKLHGEYFYYNGENLIF
;
A
#
# COMPACT_ATOMS: atom_id res chain seq x y z
N ASN A 1 -20.39 21.87 -7.96
CA ASN A 1 -19.73 20.55 -8.02
C ASN A 1 -18.30 20.73 -7.53
N PRO A 2 -17.85 19.95 -6.55
CA PRO A 2 -16.46 20.04 -6.12
C PRO A 2 -15.56 19.71 -7.31
N LEU A 3 -14.57 20.55 -7.55
CA LEU A 3 -13.60 20.36 -8.63
C LEU A 3 -12.71 19.11 -8.40
N VAL A 4 -12.55 18.73 -7.14
CA VAL A 4 -11.79 17.55 -6.70
C VAL A 4 -12.62 16.75 -5.70
N TYR A 5 -12.68 15.43 -5.89
CA TYR A 5 -13.34 14.50 -4.98
C TYR A 5 -12.71 13.11 -5.06
N CYS A 6 -12.97 12.29 -4.06
CA CYS A 6 -12.53 10.90 -4.02
C CYS A 6 -13.70 9.94 -4.18
N ILE A 7 -13.46 8.80 -4.82
CA ILE A 7 -14.37 7.65 -4.80
C ILE A 7 -13.62 6.47 -4.24
N LEU A 8 -14.22 5.81 -3.26
CA LEU A 8 -13.67 4.65 -2.58
C LEU A 8 -14.31 3.37 -3.10
N HIS A 9 -13.50 2.35 -3.34
CA HIS A 9 -13.97 1.00 -3.63
C HIS A 9 -13.29 0.02 -2.66
N MET A 10 -14.05 -0.94 -2.17
CA MET A 10 -13.53 -2.05 -1.37
C MET A 10 -13.82 -3.35 -2.10
N ASN A 11 -12.78 -4.14 -2.35
CA ASN A 11 -12.89 -5.39 -3.10
C ASN A 11 -13.64 -5.20 -4.44
N GLY A 12 -13.38 -4.10 -5.15
CA GLY A 12 -13.98 -3.75 -6.45
C GLY A 12 -15.40 -3.19 -6.39
N LYS A 13 -16.05 -3.13 -5.23
CA LYS A 13 -17.38 -2.55 -5.06
C LYS A 13 -17.27 -1.14 -4.49
N LYS A 14 -18.11 -0.22 -4.97
CA LYS A 14 -18.17 1.14 -4.43
C LYS A 14 -18.46 1.07 -2.93
N PHE A 15 -17.57 1.67 -2.16
CA PHE A 15 -17.63 1.72 -0.71
C PHE A 15 -18.16 3.08 -0.32
N ILE A 16 -19.29 3.17 0.34
CA ILE A 16 -19.96 4.41 0.73
C ILE A 16 -20.52 5.19 -0.47
N ALA A 17 -21.83 5.16 -0.61
CA ALA A 17 -22.50 5.71 -1.80
C ALA A 17 -22.72 7.23 -1.76
N SER A 18 -22.82 7.88 -0.58
CA SER A 18 -23.46 9.20 -0.51
C SER A 18 -22.97 10.17 0.56
N SER A 19 -21.95 9.88 1.33
CA SER A 19 -21.61 10.71 2.47
C SER A 19 -20.30 11.45 2.37
N SER A 20 -20.19 12.51 3.16
CA SER A 20 -18.94 13.21 3.39
C SER A 20 -18.00 12.31 4.14
N TYR A 21 -16.85 12.00 3.58
CA TYR A 21 -15.74 11.33 4.25
C TYR A 21 -14.44 12.09 4.00
N GLU A 22 -13.55 12.01 4.95
CA GLU A 22 -12.22 12.60 4.85
C GLU A 22 -11.22 11.53 4.48
N VAL A 23 -10.43 11.77 3.43
CA VAL A 23 -9.34 10.89 3.00
C VAL A 23 -8.03 11.63 3.13
N THR A 24 -7.10 11.06 3.90
CA THR A 24 -5.74 11.55 4.02
C THR A 24 -4.78 10.48 3.49
N LEU A 25 -3.94 10.84 2.52
CA LEU A 25 -2.90 9.99 1.98
C LEU A 25 -1.53 10.59 2.29
N HIS A 26 -0.67 9.80 2.93
CA HIS A 26 0.72 10.16 3.20
C HIS A 26 1.63 9.28 2.36
N GLN A 27 2.23 9.87 1.34
CA GLN A 27 3.24 9.22 0.49
C GLN A 27 4.63 9.69 0.88
N LYS A 28 5.56 8.77 1.06
CA LYS A 28 6.93 9.06 1.48
C LYS A 28 7.92 8.14 0.79
N THR A 29 8.97 8.71 0.26
CA THR A 29 10.13 7.95 -0.21
C THR A 29 10.73 7.15 0.95
N ASN A 30 11.09 5.92 0.69
CA ASN A 30 11.72 5.00 1.66
C ASN A 30 10.87 4.64 2.89
N LYS A 31 9.54 4.75 2.79
CA LYS A 31 8.58 4.27 3.80
C LYS A 31 7.34 3.74 3.10
N HIS A 32 6.56 2.92 3.80
CA HIS A 32 5.25 2.56 3.31
C HIS A 32 4.35 3.79 3.26
N ASP A 33 3.66 3.97 2.14
CA ASP A 33 2.59 4.94 2.04
C ASP A 33 1.45 4.52 2.95
N CYS A 34 0.83 5.48 3.62
CA CYS A 34 -0.24 5.24 4.56
C CYS A 34 -1.46 6.08 4.18
N PHE A 35 -2.63 5.53 4.42
CA PHE A 35 -3.88 6.27 4.29
C PHE A 35 -4.69 6.24 5.58
N THR A 36 -5.53 7.24 5.73
CA THR A 36 -6.54 7.32 6.77
C THR A 36 -7.85 7.78 6.13
N ILE A 37 -8.92 7.06 6.38
CA ILE A 37 -10.27 7.41 5.94
C ILE A 37 -11.12 7.57 7.18
N LYS A 38 -11.71 8.75 7.36
CA LYS A 38 -12.70 9.02 8.40
C LYS A 38 -14.07 9.07 7.77
N VAL A 39 -14.97 8.30 8.32
CA VAL A 39 -16.35 8.21 7.87
C VAL A 39 -17.25 8.53 9.04
N PRO A 40 -18.15 9.52 8.95
CA PRO A 40 -19.14 9.79 9.99
C PRO A 40 -20.01 8.56 10.25
N SER A 41 -20.32 8.30 11.50
CA SER A 41 -21.04 7.10 11.91
C SER A 41 -22.46 7.03 11.36
N ASP A 42 -23.10 8.19 11.11
CA ASP A 42 -24.43 8.32 10.50
C ASP A 42 -24.45 8.00 9.01
N ALA A 43 -23.31 8.10 8.35
CA ALA A 43 -23.13 7.77 6.92
C ALA A 43 -23.11 6.26 6.64
N ILE A 44 -23.20 5.42 7.66
CA ILE A 44 -22.92 3.98 7.61
C ILE A 44 -24.12 3.16 8.07
N ASP A 45 -25.33 3.56 7.73
CA ASP A 45 -26.52 2.77 8.15
C ASP A 45 -26.46 1.33 7.62
N ASP A 46 -26.02 1.11 6.40
CA ASP A 46 -25.73 -0.23 5.85
C ASP A 46 -24.48 -0.89 6.45
N PHE A 47 -23.71 -0.14 7.23
CA PHE A 47 -22.42 -0.58 7.78
C PHE A 47 -22.43 -0.79 9.30
N LYS A 48 -23.48 -0.31 10.00
CA LYS A 48 -23.61 -0.44 11.48
C LYS A 48 -23.42 -1.88 11.92
N ASP A 49 -24.11 -2.81 11.27
CA ASP A 49 -23.97 -4.25 11.56
C ASP A 49 -22.63 -4.81 11.07
N TYR A 50 -22.05 -4.21 10.03
CA TYR A 50 -20.80 -4.68 9.42
C TYR A 50 -19.58 -4.24 10.22
N VAL A 51 -19.56 -3.00 10.72
CA VAL A 51 -18.39 -2.45 11.43
C VAL A 51 -18.32 -2.97 12.87
N MET A 52 -19.44 -3.08 13.57
CA MET A 52 -19.45 -3.53 14.97
C MET A 52 -19.22 -5.05 15.10
N ALA A 53 -19.89 -5.84 14.27
CA ALA A 53 -19.75 -7.31 14.31
C ALA A 53 -18.58 -7.84 13.48
N LYS A 54 -18.08 -7.04 12.51
CA LYS A 54 -17.19 -7.50 11.44
C LYS A 54 -15.98 -6.58 11.21
N SER A 55 -15.62 -5.69 12.15
CA SER A 55 -14.43 -4.84 12.01
C SER A 55 -13.15 -5.64 11.74
N ARG A 56 -13.05 -6.86 12.29
CA ARG A 56 -11.97 -7.80 11.99
C ARG A 56 -11.97 -8.27 10.53
N GLN A 57 -13.14 -8.34 9.89
CA GLN A 57 -13.25 -8.74 8.48
C GLN A 57 -12.85 -7.64 7.50
N LEU A 58 -12.81 -6.38 7.96
CA LEU A 58 -12.30 -5.26 7.15
C LEU A 58 -10.78 -5.23 7.08
N ILE A 59 -10.11 -5.71 8.13
CA ILE A 59 -8.66 -5.79 8.16
C ILE A 59 -8.18 -6.80 7.13
N GLY A 60 -7.20 -6.41 6.32
CA GLY A 60 -6.67 -7.21 5.23
C GLY A 60 -7.38 -7.00 3.89
N ASN A 61 -8.52 -6.30 3.86
CA ASN A 61 -9.18 -6.00 2.59
C ASN A 61 -8.45 -4.91 1.81
N GLU A 62 -8.46 -5.06 0.49
CA GLU A 62 -7.98 -4.04 -0.44
C GLU A 62 -8.99 -2.90 -0.53
N ILE A 63 -8.49 -1.69 -0.45
CA ILE A 63 -9.24 -0.47 -0.73
C ILE A 63 -8.62 0.28 -1.89
N THR A 64 -9.44 0.74 -2.82
CA THR A 64 -9.04 1.60 -3.94
C THR A 64 -9.55 3.00 -3.70
N ILE A 65 -8.65 3.98 -3.71
CA ILE A 65 -8.94 5.40 -3.57
C ILE A 65 -8.72 6.05 -4.94
N ASN A 66 -9.78 6.48 -5.60
CA ASN A 66 -9.73 7.17 -6.87
C ASN A 66 -9.92 8.67 -6.65
N TYR A 67 -8.89 9.45 -6.92
CA TYR A 67 -8.94 10.91 -6.92
C TYR A 67 -9.42 11.42 -8.27
N HIS A 68 -10.51 12.14 -8.24
CA HIS A 68 -11.13 12.74 -9.43
C HIS A 68 -10.92 14.25 -9.46
N GLN A 69 -10.66 14.76 -10.64
CA GLN A 69 -10.66 16.19 -10.95
C GLN A 69 -11.45 16.42 -12.24
N TYR A 70 -12.43 17.29 -12.19
CA TYR A 70 -13.33 17.58 -13.33
C TYR A 70 -13.96 16.31 -13.93
N GLY A 71 -14.38 15.36 -13.08
CA GLY A 71 -15.00 14.10 -13.51
C GLY A 71 -14.05 13.03 -14.06
N ARG A 72 -12.74 13.29 -14.10
CA ARG A 72 -11.72 12.32 -14.57
C ARG A 72 -10.87 11.83 -13.40
N ILE A 73 -10.55 10.53 -13.42
CA ILE A 73 -9.58 9.98 -12.47
C ILE A 73 -8.20 10.57 -12.80
N ARG A 74 -7.57 11.16 -11.82
CA ARG A 74 -6.22 11.72 -11.90
C ARG A 74 -5.17 10.86 -11.22
N GLN A 75 -5.59 10.20 -10.15
CA GLN A 75 -4.72 9.32 -9.39
C GLN A 75 -5.55 8.19 -8.79
N THR A 76 -5.00 6.99 -8.83
CA THR A 76 -5.52 5.82 -8.13
C THR A 76 -4.50 5.42 -7.07
N PHE A 77 -4.99 5.05 -5.90
CA PHE A 77 -4.17 4.48 -4.84
C PHE A 77 -4.82 3.18 -4.35
N PHE A 78 -4.08 2.08 -4.43
CA PHE A 78 -4.45 0.82 -3.80
C PHE A 78 -3.83 0.73 -2.42
N GLY A 79 -4.61 0.35 -1.44
CA GLY A 79 -4.16 0.16 -0.08
C GLY A 79 -4.76 -1.09 0.54
N ILE A 80 -4.18 -1.52 1.65
CA ILE A 80 -4.67 -2.63 2.48
C ILE A 80 -5.01 -2.05 3.86
N ILE A 81 -6.21 -2.34 4.34
CA ILE A 81 -6.66 -1.90 5.66
C ILE A 81 -5.93 -2.72 6.71
N ASP A 82 -5.19 -2.06 7.60
CA ASP A 82 -4.48 -2.69 8.71
C ASP A 82 -5.12 -2.40 10.07
N LYS A 83 -5.95 -1.37 10.17
CA LYS A 83 -6.59 -0.98 11.42
C LYS A 83 -7.95 -0.32 11.21
N VAL A 84 -8.90 -0.69 12.05
CA VAL A 84 -10.22 -0.06 12.17
C VAL A 84 -10.37 0.48 13.59
N GLN A 85 -10.77 1.74 13.73
CA GLN A 85 -11.01 2.41 14.99
C GLN A 85 -12.42 2.99 15.00
N ASP A 86 -13.17 2.70 16.04
CA ASP A 86 -14.44 3.35 16.33
C ASP A 86 -14.17 4.50 17.31
N ARG A 87 -14.54 5.70 16.93
CA ARG A 87 -14.39 6.93 17.72
C ARG A 87 -15.73 7.56 18.04
N ARG A 88 -16.75 6.74 18.25
CA ARG A 88 -18.06 7.20 18.66
C ARG A 88 -18.08 7.50 20.14
N ASP A 89 -18.83 8.54 20.52
CA ASP A 89 -19.13 8.84 21.91
C ASP A 89 -20.26 7.92 22.45
N GLY A 90 -20.60 8.06 23.72
CA GLY A 90 -21.66 7.28 24.36
C GLY A 90 -23.07 7.52 23.79
N SER A 91 -23.28 8.55 22.98
CA SER A 91 -24.52 8.85 22.27
C SER A 91 -24.60 8.19 20.86
N GLY A 92 -23.50 7.54 20.45
CA GLY A 92 -23.40 6.88 19.15
C GLY A 92 -22.95 7.78 17.99
N TYR A 93 -22.68 9.06 18.28
CA TYR A 93 -22.12 10.01 17.29
C TYR A 93 -20.60 9.93 17.27
N GLY A 94 -20.02 10.16 16.11
CA GLY A 94 -18.57 10.18 15.92
C GLY A 94 -18.14 9.61 14.59
N ASP A 95 -16.89 9.21 14.51
CA ASP A 95 -16.26 8.74 13.28
C ASP A 95 -15.80 7.28 13.39
N ILE A 96 -15.92 6.59 12.29
CA ILE A 96 -15.18 5.34 12.06
C ILE A 96 -13.94 5.68 11.27
N VAL A 97 -12.78 5.26 11.77
CA VAL A 97 -11.50 5.56 11.17
C VAL A 97 -10.88 4.28 10.65
N LEU A 98 -10.75 4.19 9.32
CA LEU A 98 -10.01 3.13 8.63
C LEU A 98 -8.59 3.63 8.38
N LYS A 99 -7.61 2.85 8.75
CA LYS A 99 -6.20 3.10 8.45
C LYS A 99 -5.61 1.93 7.71
N GLY A 100 -4.65 2.22 6.86
CA GLY A 100 -3.93 1.17 6.15
C GLY A 100 -2.69 1.70 5.46
N LYS A 101 -2.07 0.80 4.71
CA LYS A 101 -0.80 1.04 4.03
C LYS A 101 -0.87 0.56 2.59
N SER A 102 0.12 0.96 1.80
CA SER A 102 0.34 0.40 0.47
C SER A 102 0.57 -1.12 0.54
N PRO A 103 0.22 -1.87 -0.51
CA PRO A 103 0.46 -3.32 -0.58
C PRO A 103 1.93 -3.72 -0.39
N ALA A 104 2.86 -2.80 -0.57
CA ALA A 104 4.28 -2.98 -0.27
C ALA A 104 4.54 -3.47 1.18
N MET A 105 3.59 -3.25 2.11
CA MET A 105 3.67 -3.80 3.47
C MET A 105 3.78 -5.33 3.50
N LEU A 106 3.29 -6.02 2.49
CA LEU A 106 3.35 -7.49 2.41
C LEU A 106 4.80 -7.99 2.30
N LEU A 107 5.71 -7.17 1.75
CA LEU A 107 7.14 -7.48 1.69
C LEU A 107 7.82 -7.39 3.07
N ASP A 108 7.17 -6.82 4.07
CA ASP A 108 7.66 -6.80 5.45
C ASP A 108 7.23 -8.04 6.27
N SER A 109 6.70 -9.06 5.63
CA SER A 109 6.24 -10.31 6.26
C SER A 109 7.41 -11.17 6.78
N GLY A 110 8.02 -10.72 7.86
CA GLY A 110 9.07 -11.47 8.55
C GLY A 110 10.49 -11.24 8.02
N LYS A 111 11.45 -11.67 8.82
CA LYS A 111 12.88 -11.58 8.53
C LYS A 111 13.33 -12.84 7.79
N LYS A 112 14.16 -12.67 6.79
CA LYS A 112 14.67 -13.75 5.94
C LYS A 112 16.18 -13.74 5.88
N CYS A 113 16.76 -14.92 5.60
CA CYS A 113 18.19 -15.11 5.34
C CYS A 113 18.34 -15.81 3.99
N ARG A 114 18.99 -15.14 3.04
CA ARG A 114 19.27 -15.66 1.69
C ARG A 114 20.62 -15.15 1.24
N SER A 115 21.30 -15.91 0.39
CA SER A 115 22.52 -15.49 -0.30
C SER A 115 22.27 -15.50 -1.81
N PHE A 116 22.90 -14.56 -2.48
CA PHE A 116 22.86 -14.42 -3.92
C PHE A 116 24.29 -14.33 -4.43
N ASP A 117 24.63 -15.20 -5.34
CA ASP A 117 25.99 -15.33 -5.88
C ASP A 117 25.97 -15.11 -7.40
N ASN A 118 26.85 -14.26 -7.89
CA ASN A 118 27.07 -13.96 -9.29
C ASN A 118 25.76 -13.65 -10.07
N LYS A 119 24.86 -12.85 -9.49
CA LYS A 119 23.58 -12.44 -10.08
C LYS A 119 23.57 -10.96 -10.44
N THR A 120 22.77 -10.60 -11.45
CA THR A 120 22.47 -9.19 -11.69
C THR A 120 21.55 -8.65 -10.60
N LEU A 121 21.52 -7.33 -10.43
CA LEU A 121 20.59 -6.69 -9.48
C LEU A 121 19.13 -7.03 -9.84
N GLU A 122 18.80 -7.00 -11.13
CA GLU A 122 17.46 -7.35 -11.63
C GLU A 122 17.09 -8.81 -11.31
N GLU A 123 18.01 -9.75 -11.52
CA GLU A 123 17.80 -11.17 -11.17
C GLU A 123 17.52 -11.36 -9.67
N ILE A 124 18.25 -10.64 -8.80
CA ILE A 124 18.05 -10.68 -7.36
C ILE A 124 16.66 -10.15 -6.98
N ILE A 125 16.29 -8.97 -7.51
CA ILE A 125 15.00 -8.34 -7.21
C ILE A 125 13.85 -9.22 -7.69
N ASN A 126 13.94 -9.73 -8.92
CA ASN A 126 12.92 -10.63 -9.49
C ASN A 126 12.77 -11.90 -8.66
N GLU A 127 13.87 -12.51 -8.21
CA GLU A 127 13.82 -13.71 -7.36
C GLU A 127 13.15 -13.44 -6.00
N VAL A 128 13.42 -12.29 -5.40
CA VAL A 128 12.78 -11.88 -4.13
C VAL A 128 11.30 -11.60 -4.34
N CYS A 129 10.96 -10.90 -5.42
CA CYS A 129 9.60 -10.48 -5.73
C CYS A 129 8.71 -11.64 -6.21
N SER A 130 9.26 -12.62 -6.94
CA SER A 130 8.50 -13.79 -7.42
C SER A 130 7.90 -14.65 -6.29
N LYS A 131 8.42 -14.52 -5.08
CA LYS A 131 7.95 -15.23 -3.89
C LYS A 131 6.89 -14.44 -3.09
N GLN A 132 6.52 -13.26 -3.57
CA GLN A 132 5.50 -12.42 -2.93
C GLN A 132 4.11 -12.75 -3.47
N PRO A 133 3.06 -12.53 -2.65
CA PRO A 133 1.70 -12.66 -3.13
C PRO A 133 1.42 -11.60 -4.22
N PRO A 134 0.55 -11.91 -5.20
CA PRO A 134 0.21 -10.99 -6.30
C PRO A 134 -0.30 -9.63 -5.80
N GLU A 135 -0.93 -9.62 -4.62
CA GLU A 135 -1.48 -8.44 -3.96
C GLU A 135 -0.39 -7.41 -3.59
N ALA A 136 0.87 -7.83 -3.47
CA ALA A 136 2.01 -6.92 -3.22
C ALA A 136 2.27 -5.96 -4.38
N LYS A 137 1.77 -6.27 -5.59
CA LYS A 137 1.79 -5.42 -6.78
C LYS A 137 3.20 -4.89 -7.10
N VAL A 138 4.20 -5.79 -7.05
CA VAL A 138 5.58 -5.42 -7.34
C VAL A 138 5.82 -5.42 -8.85
N LYS A 139 6.34 -4.31 -9.36
CA LYS A 139 6.75 -4.16 -10.76
C LYS A 139 8.23 -3.79 -10.81
N VAL A 140 9.03 -4.70 -11.33
CA VAL A 140 10.43 -4.42 -11.61
C VAL A 140 10.52 -3.72 -12.96
N THR A 141 11.10 -2.53 -12.98
CA THR A 141 11.35 -1.77 -14.21
C THR A 141 12.81 -1.93 -14.63
N PRO A 142 13.13 -1.72 -15.91
CA PRO A 142 14.52 -1.68 -16.32
C PRO A 142 15.33 -0.68 -15.49
N LEU A 143 16.53 -1.09 -15.09
CA LEU A 143 17.38 -0.26 -14.24
C LEU A 143 17.85 0.98 -15.02
N ALA A 144 17.71 2.14 -14.41
CA ALA A 144 18.08 3.40 -15.02
C ALA A 144 19.60 3.70 -14.90
N ASN A 145 20.27 3.10 -13.93
CA ASN A 145 21.67 3.38 -13.64
C ASN A 145 22.60 2.42 -14.42
N ASN A 146 23.22 2.92 -15.49
CA ASN A 146 24.16 2.17 -16.32
C ASN A 146 25.50 1.87 -15.61
N ASN A 147 25.76 2.44 -14.43
CA ASN A 147 26.97 2.21 -13.66
C ASN A 147 26.88 1.03 -12.67
N ILE A 148 25.75 0.36 -12.64
CA ILE A 148 25.61 -0.85 -11.82
C ILE A 148 26.47 -1.96 -12.42
N PRO A 149 27.27 -2.67 -11.60
CA PRO A 149 27.99 -3.84 -12.07
C PRO A 149 27.05 -4.81 -12.78
N LYS A 150 27.47 -5.32 -13.94
CA LYS A 150 26.65 -6.29 -14.69
C LYS A 150 26.24 -7.48 -13.82
N ARG A 151 27.15 -7.91 -12.92
CA ARG A 151 26.90 -8.96 -11.93
C ARG A 151 27.45 -8.55 -10.58
N ILE A 152 26.69 -8.85 -9.56
CA ILE A 152 27.07 -8.70 -8.15
C ILE A 152 27.70 -10.03 -7.76
N ALA A 153 28.99 -10.02 -7.40
CA ALA A 153 29.73 -11.22 -7.05
C ALA A 153 29.06 -11.96 -5.88
N PHE A 154 28.66 -11.22 -4.84
CA PHE A 154 27.99 -11.79 -3.67
C PHE A 154 27.19 -10.74 -2.94
N THR A 155 25.95 -11.08 -2.53
CA THR A 155 25.17 -10.27 -1.60
C THR A 155 24.30 -11.15 -0.72
N VAL A 156 23.99 -10.67 0.48
CA VAL A 156 23.23 -11.40 1.49
C VAL A 156 22.06 -10.56 1.98
N GLN A 157 20.91 -11.18 2.07
CA GLN A 157 19.79 -10.75 2.91
C GLN A 157 19.98 -11.46 4.26
N TYR A 158 20.22 -10.71 5.33
CA TYR A 158 20.47 -11.29 6.65
C TYR A 158 19.54 -10.69 7.70
N GLN A 159 18.62 -11.49 8.22
CA GLN A 159 17.66 -11.11 9.25
C GLN A 159 16.89 -9.80 8.95
N GLU A 160 16.61 -9.54 7.70
CA GLU A 160 15.83 -8.39 7.24
C GLU A 160 14.64 -8.83 6.38
N SER A 161 13.60 -7.98 6.32
CA SER A 161 12.44 -8.22 5.44
C SER A 161 12.82 -8.03 3.98
N ASP A 162 12.00 -8.57 3.08
CA ASP A 162 12.20 -8.38 1.64
C ASP A 162 12.12 -6.88 1.28
N TYR A 163 11.22 -6.12 1.89
CA TYR A 163 11.14 -4.68 1.70
C TYR A 163 12.44 -3.97 2.06
N LYS A 164 13.00 -4.25 3.25
CA LYS A 164 14.26 -3.63 3.71
C LYS A 164 15.45 -4.05 2.87
N PHE A 165 15.49 -5.32 2.45
CA PHE A 165 16.55 -5.82 1.58
C PHE A 165 16.55 -5.10 0.23
N ILE A 166 15.39 -5.02 -0.45
CA ILE A 166 15.26 -4.31 -1.72
C ILE A 166 15.59 -2.83 -1.56
N GLN A 167 15.08 -2.18 -0.51
CA GLN A 167 15.37 -0.78 -0.19
C GLN A 167 16.87 -0.53 -0.01
N ARG A 168 17.56 -1.44 0.68
CA ARG A 168 19.03 -1.36 0.88
C ARG A 168 19.78 -1.50 -0.44
N LEU A 169 19.36 -2.43 -1.31
CA LEU A 169 19.95 -2.61 -2.62
C LEU A 169 19.72 -1.39 -3.51
N ALA A 170 18.50 -0.86 -3.55
CA ALA A 170 18.19 0.36 -4.29
C ALA A 170 19.10 1.52 -3.86
N LYS A 171 19.20 1.75 -2.55
CA LYS A 171 20.08 2.79 -1.99
C LYS A 171 21.56 2.56 -2.34
N LEU A 172 22.04 1.32 -2.27
CA LEU A 172 23.43 0.97 -2.57
C LEU A 172 23.78 1.23 -4.04
N HIS A 173 22.85 0.99 -4.94
CA HIS A 173 23.06 1.09 -6.38
C HIS A 173 22.52 2.38 -7.00
N GLY A 174 21.98 3.30 -6.19
CA GLY A 174 21.45 4.57 -6.67
C GLY A 174 20.15 4.44 -7.47
N GLU A 175 19.38 3.38 -7.22
CA GLU A 175 18.08 3.13 -7.85
C GLU A 175 16.93 3.67 -7.02
N TYR A 176 15.81 3.92 -7.68
CA TYR A 176 14.59 4.36 -7.02
C TYR A 176 13.80 3.15 -6.51
N PHE A 177 13.24 3.28 -5.32
CA PHE A 177 12.33 2.30 -4.73
C PHE A 177 11.17 3.03 -4.07
N TYR A 178 10.00 2.98 -4.68
CA TYR A 178 8.83 3.72 -4.23
C TYR A 178 7.53 3.08 -4.70
N TYR A 179 6.43 3.44 -4.05
CA TYR A 179 5.09 3.05 -4.46
C TYR A 179 4.42 4.20 -5.22
N ASN A 180 3.90 3.96 -6.43
CA ASN A 180 3.30 5.00 -7.26
C ASN A 180 1.79 5.14 -7.08
N GLY A 181 1.20 4.40 -6.13
CA GLY A 181 -0.24 4.31 -5.89
C GLY A 181 -0.86 3.02 -6.44
N GLU A 182 -0.26 2.43 -7.45
CA GLU A 182 -0.74 1.19 -8.08
C GLU A 182 0.26 0.05 -7.97
N ASN A 183 1.55 0.35 -8.15
CA ASN A 183 2.62 -0.64 -8.14
C ASN A 183 3.81 -0.18 -7.30
N LEU A 184 4.50 -1.14 -6.72
CA LEU A 184 5.80 -0.93 -6.11
C LEU A 184 6.86 -0.99 -7.23
N ILE A 185 7.54 0.12 -7.42
CA ILE A 185 8.50 0.33 -8.52
C ILE A 185 9.92 0.17 -7.97
N PHE A 186 10.69 -0.61 -8.69
CA PHE A 186 12.13 -0.74 -8.54
C PHE A 186 12.81 -0.50 -9.87
#